data_6d73b9d9b5df2582436d79564cc02c14
#
_entry.id   6d73b9d9b5df2582436d79564cc02c14
#
_cell.length_a   1.000
_cell.length_b   1.000
_cell.length_c   1.000
_cell.angle_alpha   90.00
_cell.angle_beta   90.00
_cell.angle_gamma   90.00
#
_symmetry.space_group_name_H-M   'P 1'
#
loop_
_entity.id
_entity.type
_entity.pdbx_description
1 polymer ?
#
loop_
_entity_poly.entity_id
_entity_poly.type
_entity_poly.pdbx_seq_one_letter_code
_entity_poly.pdbx_strand_id
1 'polypeptide(L)'
;MNTALLSIVTLWVATLFSTVTPHPAQTGNQRSTTDTLVVTDTVVTADSVIDWDKMSKAERKEYMKKVVLPKMKPIMHTFDTKKFADVKCGTCHGAGARNGQFKMPNPELAKLPNSRAGFEKLMKDKPQWMEFMAKTMKPSMANLLSLKPFDPKTGKGFGCGNCHTTQE
;
A
#
# COMPACT_ATOMS: atom_id res chain seq x y z
N MET A 1 8.26 21.10 55.29
CA MET A 1 9.69 21.50 55.26
C MET A 1 10.39 20.59 54.28
N ASN A 2 10.80 21.10 53.13
CA ASN A 2 11.96 20.78 52.30
C ASN A 2 11.66 21.29 50.89
N THR A 3 12.13 22.41 50.68
CA THR A 3 13.23 22.99 49.84
C THR A 3 13.31 22.54 48.41
N ALA A 4 12.98 23.52 47.57
CA ALA A 4 13.18 23.56 46.13
C ALA A 4 14.66 23.47 45.73
N LEU A 5 14.97 22.80 44.61
CA LEU A 5 16.19 22.98 43.86
C LEU A 5 15.86 23.32 42.42
N LEU A 6 15.99 24.59 42.08
CA LEU A 6 16.05 25.09 40.72
C LEU A 6 17.38 24.66 40.10
N SER A 7 17.34 23.98 38.96
CA SER A 7 18.49 23.84 38.07
C SER A 7 18.26 24.63 36.80
N ILE A 8 19.02 25.68 36.65
CA ILE A 8 19.13 26.54 35.48
C ILE A 8 19.96 25.79 34.43
N VAL A 9 19.39 25.46 33.28
CA VAL A 9 20.15 24.97 32.11
C VAL A 9 20.26 26.10 31.11
N THR A 10 21.50 26.54 30.96
CA THR A 10 21.92 27.63 30.06
C THR A 10 21.82 27.21 28.58
N LEU A 11 21.11 28.03 27.81
CA LEU A 11 20.96 27.88 26.36
C LEU A 11 22.25 28.36 25.68
N TRP A 12 22.93 27.48 24.93
CA TRP A 12 23.96 27.85 23.97
C TRP A 12 23.37 27.82 22.56
N VAL A 13 23.16 28.98 21.97
CA VAL A 13 22.81 29.16 20.58
C VAL A 13 24.09 29.31 19.77
N ALA A 14 24.44 28.32 18.99
CA ALA A 14 25.53 28.41 18.01
C ALA A 14 24.92 28.67 16.63
N THR A 15 25.02 29.91 16.17
CA THR A 15 24.69 30.31 14.79
C THR A 15 25.83 29.96 13.86
N LEU A 16 25.62 28.97 12.99
CA LEU A 16 26.53 28.69 11.87
C LEU A 16 26.01 29.36 10.61
N PHE A 17 26.68 30.43 10.21
CA PHE A 17 26.55 31.07 8.90
C PHE A 17 27.24 30.17 7.86
N SER A 18 26.47 29.54 6.96
CA SER A 18 27.02 28.89 5.77
C SER A 18 26.99 29.85 4.60
N THR A 19 28.18 30.20 4.14
CA THR A 19 28.40 31.02 2.93
C THR A 19 28.16 30.16 1.69
N VAL A 20 27.22 30.60 0.88
CA VAL A 20 26.94 30.06 -0.46
C VAL A 20 27.92 30.69 -1.46
N THR A 21 28.80 29.89 -2.05
CA THR A 21 29.63 30.30 -3.18
C THR A 21 28.90 29.98 -4.50
N PRO A 22 28.79 30.91 -5.43
CA PRO A 22 28.21 30.63 -6.75
C PRO A 22 29.22 29.93 -7.66
N HIS A 23 28.75 28.82 -8.29
CA HIS A 23 29.53 28.05 -9.26
C HIS A 23 29.24 28.57 -10.67
N PRO A 24 30.26 28.79 -11.54
CA PRO A 24 30.04 29.30 -12.89
C PRO A 24 29.46 28.24 -13.84
N ALA A 25 28.60 28.70 -14.73
CA ALA A 25 28.01 27.97 -15.81
C ALA A 25 29.05 27.40 -16.78
N GLN A 26 29.05 26.14 -17.03
CA GLN A 26 29.78 25.53 -18.14
C GLN A 26 28.81 25.23 -19.30
N THR A 27 28.95 26.03 -20.32
CA THR A 27 28.41 25.81 -21.66
C THR A 27 29.29 24.76 -22.35
N GLY A 28 28.79 23.58 -22.54
CA GLY A 28 29.47 22.50 -23.27
C GLY A 28 28.52 21.85 -24.25
N ASN A 29 28.54 22.36 -25.49
CA ASN A 29 27.90 21.77 -26.66
C ASN A 29 28.66 20.50 -27.06
N GLN A 30 28.07 19.31 -26.91
CA GLN A 30 28.56 18.12 -27.64
C GLN A 30 27.37 17.38 -28.25
N ARG A 31 27.30 17.53 -29.56
CA ARG A 31 26.52 16.76 -30.50
C ARG A 31 27.20 15.38 -30.63
N SER A 32 26.52 14.31 -30.27
CA SER A 32 26.90 12.97 -30.77
C SER A 32 25.64 12.16 -31.09
N THR A 33 25.73 11.58 -32.21
CA THR A 33 24.75 10.86 -33.02
C THR A 33 24.37 9.52 -32.41
N THR A 34 23.07 9.22 -32.53
CA THR A 34 22.51 7.91 -32.88
C THR A 34 22.85 6.71 -31.99
N ASP A 35 21.96 6.33 -31.08
CA ASP A 35 21.34 5.02 -31.15
C ASP A 35 19.99 5.04 -30.40
N THR A 36 18.91 4.89 -31.17
CA THR A 36 17.56 4.94 -30.63
C THR A 36 17.20 3.53 -30.16
N LEU A 37 17.53 3.22 -28.92
CA LEU A 37 16.82 2.18 -28.17
C LEU A 37 15.75 2.88 -27.34
N VAL A 38 14.56 2.97 -27.91
CA VAL A 38 13.35 3.35 -27.16
C VAL A 38 13.00 2.20 -26.23
N VAL A 39 13.67 2.16 -25.09
CA VAL A 39 13.14 1.45 -23.91
C VAL A 39 12.19 2.43 -23.29
N THR A 40 10.91 2.29 -23.58
CA THR A 40 9.85 2.97 -22.84
C THR A 40 9.81 2.40 -21.43
N ASP A 41 10.74 2.85 -20.61
CA ASP A 41 10.69 2.66 -19.16
C ASP A 41 9.61 3.62 -18.66
N THR A 42 8.36 3.16 -18.74
CA THR A 42 7.22 3.88 -18.16
C THR A 42 7.40 3.81 -16.66
N VAL A 43 8.05 4.83 -16.10
CA VAL A 43 8.12 5.05 -14.65
C VAL A 43 6.70 5.25 -14.16
N VAL A 44 6.07 4.18 -13.69
CA VAL A 44 4.76 4.23 -13.03
C VAL A 44 4.97 4.88 -11.67
N THR A 45 4.83 6.20 -11.61
CA THR A 45 4.83 6.95 -10.36
C THR A 45 3.56 6.63 -9.58
N ALA A 46 3.66 6.62 -8.26
CA ALA A 46 2.57 6.24 -7.35
C ALA A 46 1.32 7.15 -7.42
N ASP A 47 1.38 8.24 -8.19
CA ASP A 47 0.31 9.24 -8.37
C ASP A 47 -0.40 9.14 -9.74
N SER A 48 -0.02 8.21 -10.62
CA SER A 48 -0.73 8.02 -11.87
C SER A 48 -2.04 7.25 -11.62
N VAL A 49 -3.15 7.85 -12.03
CA VAL A 49 -4.46 7.16 -12.06
C VAL A 49 -4.34 6.03 -13.06
N ILE A 50 -4.34 4.80 -12.58
CA ILE A 50 -4.31 3.60 -13.43
C ILE A 50 -5.73 3.20 -13.83
N ASP A 51 -5.87 2.61 -15.02
CA ASP A 51 -7.08 1.92 -15.42
C ASP A 51 -6.85 0.41 -15.23
N TRP A 52 -7.15 -0.07 -14.00
CA TRP A 52 -6.92 -1.47 -13.64
C TRP A 52 -7.56 -2.46 -14.60
N ASP A 53 -8.74 -2.14 -15.12
CA ASP A 53 -9.51 -3.05 -15.96
C ASP A 53 -8.92 -3.18 -17.37
N LYS A 54 -8.20 -2.18 -17.84
CA LYS A 54 -7.49 -2.21 -19.13
C LYS A 54 -6.11 -2.83 -19.10
N MET A 55 -5.51 -2.99 -17.88
CA MET A 55 -4.19 -3.58 -17.75
C MET A 55 -4.19 -5.06 -18.13
N SER A 56 -3.17 -5.49 -18.85
CA SER A 56 -2.89 -6.90 -19.11
C SER A 56 -2.48 -7.63 -17.82
N LYS A 57 -2.49 -8.96 -17.82
CA LYS A 57 -2.03 -9.76 -16.67
C LYS A 57 -0.58 -9.47 -16.28
N ALA A 58 0.28 -9.22 -17.26
CA ALA A 58 1.70 -8.90 -17.03
C ALA A 58 1.84 -7.54 -16.33
N GLU A 59 1.15 -6.52 -16.83
CA GLU A 59 1.14 -5.17 -16.23
C GLU A 59 0.57 -5.19 -14.83
N ARG A 60 -0.56 -5.87 -14.59
CA ARG A 60 -1.13 -6.04 -13.25
C ARG A 60 -0.13 -6.69 -12.29
N LYS A 61 0.58 -7.74 -12.73
CA LYS A 61 1.58 -8.43 -11.92
C LYS A 61 2.73 -7.50 -11.53
N GLU A 62 3.26 -6.73 -12.49
CA GLU A 62 4.34 -5.77 -12.23
C GLU A 62 3.86 -4.63 -11.32
N TYR A 63 2.67 -4.11 -11.54
CA TYR A 63 2.08 -3.09 -10.69
C TYR A 63 1.88 -3.58 -9.24
N MET A 64 1.34 -4.79 -9.06
CA MET A 64 1.22 -5.42 -7.75
C MET A 64 2.57 -5.55 -7.04
N LYS A 65 3.62 -5.94 -7.78
CA LYS A 65 4.97 -6.13 -7.24
C LYS A 65 5.66 -4.80 -6.92
N LYS A 66 5.56 -3.82 -7.81
CA LYS A 66 6.32 -2.55 -7.71
C LYS A 66 5.61 -1.48 -6.90
N VAL A 67 4.28 -1.50 -6.85
CA VAL A 67 3.47 -0.44 -6.22
C VAL A 67 2.67 -0.99 -5.04
N VAL A 68 1.79 -1.96 -5.28
CA VAL A 68 0.83 -2.40 -4.26
C VAL A 68 1.53 -3.08 -3.08
N LEU A 69 2.37 -4.07 -3.34
CA LEU A 69 3.04 -4.83 -2.28
C LEU A 69 3.92 -3.94 -1.37
N PRO A 70 4.79 -3.06 -1.90
CA PRO A 70 5.59 -2.16 -1.05
C PRO A 70 4.76 -1.22 -0.18
N LYS A 71 3.61 -0.74 -0.68
CA LYS A 71 2.73 0.14 0.08
C LYS A 71 1.90 -0.61 1.12
N MET A 72 1.50 -1.85 0.84
CA MET A 72 0.69 -2.64 1.77
C MET A 72 1.51 -3.30 2.89
N LYS A 73 2.79 -3.61 2.66
CA LYS A 73 3.68 -4.18 3.68
C LYS A 73 3.69 -3.40 4.99
N PRO A 74 4.03 -2.11 5.03
CA PRO A 74 4.05 -1.34 6.26
C PRO A 74 2.67 -1.24 6.92
N ILE A 75 1.60 -1.12 6.15
CA ILE A 75 0.23 -1.05 6.66
C ILE A 75 -0.13 -2.34 7.43
N MET A 76 0.16 -3.49 6.84
CA MET A 76 -0.12 -4.79 7.47
C MET A 76 0.80 -5.04 8.67
N HIS A 77 2.09 -4.73 8.53
CA HIS A 77 3.07 -4.87 9.60
C HIS A 77 2.72 -4.01 10.83
N THR A 78 2.27 -2.77 10.62
CA THR A 78 1.84 -1.89 11.73
C THR A 78 0.63 -2.44 12.47
N PHE A 79 -0.27 -3.14 11.79
CA PHE A 79 -1.44 -3.75 12.42
C PHE A 79 -1.08 -4.97 13.28
N ASP A 80 -0.25 -5.86 12.76
CA ASP A 80 0.22 -7.05 13.50
C ASP A 80 1.63 -7.42 13.04
N THR A 81 2.63 -7.00 13.82
CA THR A 81 4.06 -7.17 13.52
C THR A 81 4.48 -8.63 13.46
N LYS A 82 3.83 -9.51 14.24
CA LYS A 82 4.17 -10.94 14.29
C LYS A 82 3.56 -11.67 13.09
N LYS A 83 2.26 -11.48 12.86
CA LYS A 83 1.54 -12.13 11.79
C LYS A 83 2.03 -11.67 10.41
N PHE A 84 2.37 -10.39 10.27
CA PHE A 84 2.79 -9.76 9.03
C PHE A 84 4.28 -9.37 9.01
N ALA A 85 5.11 -10.15 9.72
CA ALA A 85 6.56 -9.96 9.72
C ALA A 85 7.16 -10.04 8.30
N ASP A 86 6.60 -10.91 7.44
CA ASP A 86 7.06 -11.12 6.07
C ASP A 86 5.88 -11.19 5.10
N VAL A 87 5.39 -10.02 4.69
CA VAL A 87 4.30 -9.90 3.72
C VAL A 87 4.82 -10.15 2.29
N LYS A 88 4.22 -11.14 1.62
CA LYS A 88 4.55 -11.58 0.25
C LYS A 88 3.28 -11.65 -0.61
N CYS A 89 3.45 -11.89 -1.89
CA CYS A 89 2.31 -12.11 -2.81
C CYS A 89 1.36 -13.20 -2.28
N GLY A 90 1.90 -14.28 -1.74
CA GLY A 90 1.12 -15.38 -1.16
C GLY A 90 0.33 -15.00 0.10
N THR A 91 0.69 -13.92 0.81
CA THR A 91 -0.07 -13.45 1.97
C THR A 91 -1.51 -13.08 1.60
N CYS A 92 -1.70 -12.53 0.41
CA CYS A 92 -3.02 -12.15 -0.09
C CYS A 92 -3.58 -13.17 -1.11
N HIS A 93 -2.72 -13.72 -1.98
CA HIS A 93 -3.12 -14.58 -3.10
C HIS A 93 -3.01 -16.08 -2.81
N GLY A 94 -2.58 -16.48 -1.61
CA GLY A 94 -2.45 -17.88 -1.21
C GLY A 94 -1.27 -18.61 -1.86
N ALA A 95 -1.24 -19.92 -1.70
CA ALA A 95 -0.15 -20.78 -2.17
C ALA A 95 0.03 -20.74 -3.69
N GLY A 96 -1.04 -20.52 -4.44
CA GLY A 96 -1.02 -20.42 -5.90
C GLY A 96 -0.11 -19.32 -6.45
N ALA A 97 0.17 -18.27 -5.65
CA ALA A 97 1.07 -17.18 -6.04
C ALA A 97 2.49 -17.65 -6.38
N ARG A 98 2.96 -18.74 -5.77
CA ARG A 98 4.27 -19.33 -6.06
C ARG A 98 4.37 -19.87 -7.50
N ASN A 99 3.25 -20.33 -8.03
CA ASN A 99 3.13 -20.87 -9.39
C ASN A 99 2.56 -19.85 -10.39
N GLY A 100 2.55 -18.54 -10.00
CA GLY A 100 2.02 -17.48 -10.85
C GLY A 100 0.49 -17.43 -10.95
N GLN A 101 -0.21 -18.13 -10.06
CA GLN A 101 -1.66 -18.11 -9.97
C GLN A 101 -2.09 -17.06 -8.93
N PHE A 102 -2.69 -16.00 -9.40
CA PHE A 102 -3.12 -14.87 -8.56
C PHE A 102 -4.65 -14.72 -8.57
N LYS A 103 -5.34 -15.86 -8.50
CA LYS A 103 -6.80 -15.89 -8.52
C LYS A 103 -7.37 -15.19 -7.28
N MET A 104 -8.35 -14.33 -7.50
CA MET A 104 -9.13 -13.67 -6.46
C MET A 104 -10.63 -13.86 -6.77
N PRO A 105 -11.48 -13.96 -5.76
CA PRO A 105 -11.20 -14.05 -4.31
C PRO A 105 -10.36 -15.28 -3.96
N ASN A 106 -9.55 -15.17 -2.89
CA ASN A 106 -8.69 -16.26 -2.44
C ASN A 106 -9.40 -17.12 -1.40
N PRO A 107 -9.63 -18.42 -1.67
CA PRO A 107 -10.32 -19.32 -0.74
C PRO A 107 -9.50 -19.69 0.51
N GLU A 108 -8.19 -19.43 0.52
CA GLU A 108 -7.31 -19.63 1.68
C GLU A 108 -7.41 -18.50 2.71
N LEU A 109 -7.98 -17.34 2.35
CA LEU A 109 -8.31 -16.29 3.31
C LEU A 109 -9.53 -16.69 4.15
N ALA A 110 -9.66 -16.07 5.32
CA ALA A 110 -10.82 -16.27 6.17
C ALA A 110 -12.11 -16.04 5.37
N LYS A 111 -12.99 -17.04 5.35
CA LYS A 111 -14.29 -16.93 4.69
C LYS A 111 -15.17 -15.94 5.45
N LEU A 112 -15.90 -15.12 4.70
CA LEU A 112 -16.83 -14.15 5.27
C LEU A 112 -18.21 -14.81 5.47
N PRO A 113 -18.97 -14.39 6.50
CA PRO A 113 -20.36 -14.79 6.63
C PRO A 113 -21.17 -14.35 5.41
N ASN A 114 -22.17 -15.14 5.04
CA ASN A 114 -23.12 -14.82 3.97
C ASN A 114 -24.38 -14.11 4.48
N SER A 115 -24.49 -13.84 5.79
CA SER A 115 -25.64 -13.23 6.42
C SER A 115 -25.26 -12.00 7.27
N ARG A 116 -26.23 -11.10 7.45
CA ARG A 116 -26.07 -9.93 8.31
C ARG A 116 -25.75 -10.33 9.76
N ALA A 117 -26.48 -11.29 10.31
CA ALA A 117 -26.27 -11.77 11.66
C ALA A 117 -24.86 -12.36 11.84
N GLY A 118 -24.34 -13.07 10.84
CA GLY A 118 -22.97 -13.56 10.82
C GLY A 118 -21.93 -12.45 10.83
N PHE A 119 -22.15 -11.38 10.07
CA PHE A 119 -21.28 -10.20 10.09
C PHE A 119 -21.32 -9.46 11.43
N GLU A 120 -22.51 -9.31 12.03
CA GLU A 120 -22.66 -8.70 13.37
C GLU A 120 -21.91 -9.52 14.43
N LYS A 121 -22.00 -10.86 14.36
CA LYS A 121 -21.21 -11.75 15.22
C LYS A 121 -19.70 -11.57 14.98
N LEU A 122 -19.26 -11.56 13.73
CA LEU A 122 -17.84 -11.39 13.38
C LEU A 122 -17.29 -10.04 13.89
N MET A 123 -18.06 -8.96 13.81
CA MET A 123 -17.69 -7.67 14.36
C MET A 123 -17.54 -7.70 15.90
N LYS A 124 -18.35 -8.48 16.60
CA LYS A 124 -18.23 -8.67 18.06
C LYS A 124 -17.03 -9.54 18.42
N ASP A 125 -16.82 -10.62 17.68
CA ASP A 125 -15.77 -11.61 17.97
C ASP A 125 -14.36 -11.09 17.61
N LYS A 126 -14.25 -10.27 16.57
CA LYS A 126 -12.98 -9.78 16.00
C LYS A 126 -13.01 -8.29 15.66
N PRO A 127 -13.31 -7.40 16.61
CA PRO A 127 -13.56 -5.98 16.35
C PRO A 127 -12.34 -5.30 15.70
N GLN A 128 -11.13 -5.52 16.19
CA GLN A 128 -9.92 -4.90 15.67
C GLN A 128 -9.62 -5.33 14.21
N TRP A 129 -9.83 -6.63 13.90
CA TRP A 129 -9.67 -7.13 12.53
C TRP A 129 -10.69 -6.53 11.58
N MET A 130 -11.95 -6.46 12.01
CA MET A 130 -13.03 -5.90 11.20
C MET A 130 -12.80 -4.41 10.96
N GLU A 131 -12.36 -3.67 11.97
CA GLU A 131 -12.00 -2.27 11.82
C GLU A 131 -10.83 -2.07 10.86
N PHE A 132 -9.75 -2.82 11.03
CA PHE A 132 -8.59 -2.77 10.14
C PHE A 132 -8.97 -3.07 8.69
N MET A 133 -9.74 -4.13 8.45
CA MET A 133 -10.19 -4.50 7.09
C MET A 133 -11.11 -3.43 6.49
N ALA A 134 -12.04 -2.89 7.26
CA ALA A 134 -13.02 -1.92 6.76
C ALA A 134 -12.44 -0.52 6.56
N LYS A 135 -11.63 -0.05 7.51
CA LYS A 135 -11.14 1.35 7.52
C LYS A 135 -9.74 1.54 6.92
N THR A 136 -8.96 0.47 6.81
CA THR A 136 -7.58 0.56 6.34
C THR A 136 -7.35 -0.30 5.08
N MET A 137 -7.49 -1.62 5.16
CA MET A 137 -7.16 -2.52 4.06
C MET A 137 -7.98 -2.27 2.81
N LYS A 138 -9.31 -2.29 2.95
CA LYS A 138 -10.23 -2.11 1.82
C LYS A 138 -10.05 -0.75 1.12
N PRO A 139 -10.06 0.40 1.81
CA PRO A 139 -9.88 1.69 1.14
C PRO A 139 -8.47 1.85 0.56
N SER A 140 -7.42 1.37 1.23
CA SER A 140 -6.06 1.44 0.67
C SER A 140 -5.93 0.65 -0.63
N MET A 141 -6.49 -0.56 -0.67
CA MET A 141 -6.48 -1.38 -1.89
C MET A 141 -7.33 -0.75 -3.00
N ALA A 142 -8.53 -0.26 -2.70
CA ALA A 142 -9.37 0.42 -3.68
C ALA A 142 -8.65 1.62 -4.30
N ASN A 143 -8.01 2.43 -3.47
CA ASN A 143 -7.23 3.59 -3.91
C ASN A 143 -6.03 3.19 -4.78
N LEU A 144 -5.23 2.22 -4.34
CA LEU A 144 -4.07 1.72 -5.10
C LEU A 144 -4.45 1.14 -6.47
N LEU A 145 -5.64 0.55 -6.59
CA LEU A 145 -6.15 0.01 -7.84
C LEU A 145 -7.00 0.99 -8.64
N SER A 146 -7.14 2.24 -8.18
CA SER A 146 -8.02 3.26 -8.76
C SER A 146 -9.46 2.77 -8.96
N LEU A 147 -9.93 1.90 -8.06
CA LEU A 147 -11.27 1.33 -8.09
C LEU A 147 -12.21 2.10 -7.15
N LYS A 148 -13.46 2.26 -7.57
CA LYS A 148 -14.48 2.86 -6.72
C LYS A 148 -14.77 1.95 -5.52
N PRO A 149 -14.97 2.49 -4.31
CA PRO A 149 -15.41 1.71 -3.17
C PRO A 149 -16.74 1.01 -3.45
N PHE A 150 -16.97 -0.13 -2.80
CA PHE A 150 -18.23 -0.87 -2.89
C PHE A 150 -19.41 -0.01 -2.44
N ASP A 151 -20.41 0.07 -3.31
CA ASP A 151 -21.69 0.71 -3.03
C ASP A 151 -22.78 -0.35 -2.77
N PRO A 152 -23.31 -0.42 -1.55
CA PRO A 152 -24.31 -1.43 -1.20
C PRO A 152 -25.65 -1.27 -1.93
N LYS A 153 -25.94 -0.09 -2.48
CA LYS A 153 -27.18 0.15 -3.25
C LYS A 153 -27.12 -0.46 -4.63
N THR A 154 -25.96 -0.42 -5.27
CA THR A 154 -25.77 -0.93 -6.63
C THR A 154 -25.09 -2.31 -6.66
N GLY A 155 -24.54 -2.78 -5.55
CA GLY A 155 -23.75 -4.01 -5.45
C GLY A 155 -22.41 -3.96 -6.22
N LYS A 156 -21.96 -2.77 -6.65
CA LYS A 156 -20.77 -2.58 -7.46
C LYS A 156 -19.63 -1.94 -6.66
N GLY A 157 -18.41 -2.08 -7.16
CA GLY A 157 -17.20 -1.49 -6.60
C GLY A 157 -16.35 -2.48 -5.80
N PHE A 158 -15.23 -1.98 -5.26
CA PHE A 158 -14.25 -2.78 -4.53
C PHE A 158 -14.67 -2.98 -3.08
N GLY A 159 -14.91 -4.23 -2.71
CA GLY A 159 -15.38 -4.61 -1.38
C GLY A 159 -14.69 -5.85 -0.84
N CYS A 160 -15.19 -6.37 0.28
CA CYS A 160 -14.61 -7.55 0.95
C CYS A 160 -14.59 -8.80 0.06
N GLY A 161 -15.61 -8.97 -0.77
CA GLY A 161 -15.73 -10.10 -1.72
C GLY A 161 -14.72 -10.11 -2.87
N ASN A 162 -14.00 -8.99 -3.08
CA ASN A 162 -12.90 -8.99 -4.06
C ASN A 162 -11.68 -9.78 -3.56
N CYS A 163 -11.56 -9.97 -2.24
CA CYS A 163 -10.44 -10.69 -1.64
C CYS A 163 -10.88 -12.00 -0.97
N HIS A 164 -12.03 -12.01 -0.30
CA HIS A 164 -12.51 -13.11 0.50
C HIS A 164 -13.66 -13.86 -0.19
N THR A 165 -13.70 -15.17 -0.02
CA THR A 165 -14.89 -15.98 -0.33
C THR A 165 -15.89 -15.93 0.83
N THR A 166 -17.14 -16.27 0.55
CA THR A 166 -18.19 -16.43 1.57
C THR A 166 -18.29 -17.86 2.07
N GLN A 167 -18.87 -18.03 3.26
CA GLN A 167 -19.31 -19.34 3.75
C GLN A 167 -20.45 -19.85 2.89
N GLU A 168 -20.48 -21.16 2.64
CA GLU A 168 -21.62 -21.85 2.02
C GLU A 168 -22.76 -22.02 3.03
#